data_683a696cb8ce1dc50cc77ac13fa3a2a1
#
_entry.id   683a696cb8ce1dc50cc77ac13fa3a2a1
#
_cell.length_a   1.000
_cell.length_b   1.000
_cell.length_c   1.000
_cell.angle_alpha   90.00
_cell.angle_beta   90.00
_cell.angle_gamma   90.00
#
_symmetry.space_group_name_H-M   'P 1'
#
loop_
_entity.id
_entity.type
_entity.pdbx_description
1 polymer ?
#
loop_
_entity_poly.entity_id
_entity_poly.type
_entity_poly.pdbx_seq_one_letter_code
_entity_poly.pdbx_strand_id
1 'polypeptide(L)'
;MDNDIYLSRNYKSFSPKDNLNEPLSLYQTIVPSEWVDYNGHMSESFYLFAFGDASDALFRYVGINEEYRSLGKSFYTVETHINYYLEVLQNESLSFTTQIIGLDEKRLHIFHKMFCLTSGDLIATTEQMLLHVDMQQSKACEIDSSVLQILKKIWHFHQSLPAPKEKGRVMHIPIKK
;
A
#
# COMPACT_ATOMS: atom_id res chain seq x y z
N MET A 1 22.18 8.48 -6.37
CA MET A 1 21.16 7.63 -5.76
C MET A 1 20.65 6.74 -6.86
N ASP A 2 20.99 5.45 -6.78
CA ASP A 2 20.66 4.51 -7.84
C ASP A 2 19.14 4.36 -7.93
N ASN A 3 18.57 4.83 -9.02
CA ASN A 3 17.15 4.58 -9.39
C ASN A 3 16.85 3.09 -9.63
N ASP A 4 17.86 2.24 -9.56
CA ASP A 4 17.75 0.80 -9.82
C ASP A 4 16.96 0.03 -8.77
N ILE A 5 16.79 0.54 -7.54
CA ILE A 5 16.02 -0.12 -6.49
C ILE A 5 14.55 -0.30 -6.89
N TYR A 6 14.00 0.64 -7.67
CA TYR A 6 12.63 0.57 -8.16
C TYR A 6 12.48 -0.23 -9.46
N LEU A 7 13.55 -0.34 -10.26
CA LEU A 7 13.52 -1.00 -11.57
C LEU A 7 13.83 -2.50 -11.51
N SER A 8 14.54 -2.96 -10.47
CA SER A 8 14.98 -4.36 -10.34
C SER A 8 13.97 -5.29 -9.64
N ARG A 9 12.84 -4.76 -9.14
CA ARG A 9 11.82 -5.56 -8.46
C ARG A 9 10.94 -6.27 -9.48
N ASN A 10 10.95 -7.59 -9.48
CA ASN A 10 10.01 -8.42 -10.23
C ASN A 10 8.60 -8.26 -9.62
N TYR A 11 7.89 -7.23 -10.04
CA TYR A 11 6.51 -7.05 -9.63
C TYR A 11 5.59 -8.06 -10.34
N LYS A 12 4.77 -8.71 -9.53
CA LYS A 12 3.71 -9.58 -10.05
C LYS A 12 2.68 -8.72 -10.78
N SER A 13 2.23 -9.17 -11.95
CA SER A 13 1.06 -8.61 -12.64
C SER A 13 -0.19 -9.43 -12.32
N PHE A 14 -1.36 -8.79 -12.38
CA PHE A 14 -2.64 -9.43 -12.14
C PHE A 14 -2.86 -10.62 -13.09
N SER A 15 -3.31 -11.72 -12.52
CA SER A 15 -3.79 -12.89 -13.26
C SER A 15 -5.23 -13.23 -12.83
N PRO A 16 -6.11 -13.60 -13.79
CA PRO A 16 -7.45 -14.09 -13.45
C PRO A 16 -7.49 -15.32 -12.53
N LYS A 17 -6.35 -16.02 -12.38
CA LYS A 17 -6.17 -17.20 -11.51
C LYS A 17 -5.70 -16.85 -10.11
N ASP A 18 -5.39 -15.58 -9.84
CA ASP A 18 -4.93 -15.17 -8.50
C ASP A 18 -6.01 -15.37 -7.46
N ASN A 19 -5.60 -15.81 -6.26
CA ASN A 19 -6.50 -15.88 -5.12
C ASN A 19 -6.81 -14.46 -4.62
N LEU A 20 -8.06 -14.06 -4.71
CA LEU A 20 -8.57 -12.76 -4.26
C LEU A 20 -9.41 -12.87 -2.98
N ASN A 21 -9.55 -14.08 -2.39
CA ASN A 21 -10.33 -14.30 -1.16
C ASN A 21 -9.54 -13.94 0.11
N GLU A 22 -8.38 -13.35 -0.05
CA GLU A 22 -7.48 -12.88 1.01
C GLU A 22 -6.90 -11.52 0.61
N PRO A 23 -6.42 -10.70 1.56
CA PRO A 23 -5.67 -9.50 1.22
C PRO A 23 -4.45 -9.84 0.37
N LEU A 24 -4.16 -9.02 -0.64
CA LEU A 24 -3.05 -9.25 -1.57
C LEU A 24 -1.71 -9.16 -0.83
N SER A 25 -0.82 -10.12 -1.07
CA SER A 25 0.57 -10.11 -0.58
C SER A 25 1.50 -9.86 -1.77
N LEU A 26 1.85 -8.59 -2.01
CA LEU A 26 2.56 -8.15 -3.21
C LEU A 26 3.95 -7.60 -2.94
N TYR A 27 4.29 -7.31 -1.68
CA TYR A 27 5.52 -6.65 -1.32
C TYR A 27 6.15 -7.24 -0.05
N GLN A 28 7.47 -7.38 -0.09
CA GLN A 28 8.33 -7.73 1.05
C GLN A 28 9.62 -6.92 0.96
N THR A 29 10.23 -6.63 2.09
CA THR A 29 11.53 -5.95 2.16
C THR A 29 12.30 -6.37 3.40
N ILE A 30 13.56 -5.99 3.46
CA ILE A 30 14.41 -6.11 4.65
C ILE A 30 14.76 -4.70 5.08
N VAL A 31 14.74 -4.42 6.38
CA VAL A 31 15.06 -3.10 6.95
C VAL A 31 16.56 -2.83 6.77
N PRO A 32 16.97 -1.89 5.90
CA PRO A 32 18.36 -1.57 5.70
C PRO A 32 18.85 -0.60 6.80
N SER A 33 20.16 -0.45 6.94
CA SER A 33 20.78 0.41 7.97
C SER A 33 20.34 1.87 7.91
N GLU A 34 20.12 2.39 6.71
CA GLU A 34 19.70 3.78 6.47
C GLU A 34 18.27 4.09 6.91
N TRP A 35 17.47 3.07 7.24
CA TRP A 35 16.14 3.25 7.81
C TRP A 35 16.14 3.33 9.34
N VAL A 36 17.29 3.03 9.97
CA VAL A 36 17.42 2.96 11.44
C VAL A 36 17.91 4.30 11.98
N ASP A 37 17.25 4.80 13.00
CA ASP A 37 17.59 6.04 13.66
C ASP A 37 18.57 5.84 14.86
N TYR A 38 18.87 6.91 15.57
CA TYR A 38 19.78 6.90 16.71
C TYR A 38 19.28 6.05 17.91
N ASN A 39 17.98 5.65 17.92
CA ASN A 39 17.44 4.76 18.94
C ASN A 39 17.67 3.28 18.62
N GLY A 40 18.22 2.98 17.44
CA GLY A 40 18.47 1.61 16.97
C GLY A 40 17.25 0.94 16.36
N HIS A 41 16.16 1.65 16.10
CA HIS A 41 14.93 1.17 15.50
C HIS A 41 14.63 1.86 14.18
N MET A 42 13.82 1.23 13.34
CA MET A 42 13.33 1.83 12.10
C MET A 42 12.61 3.15 12.41
N SER A 43 13.11 4.23 11.83
CA SER A 43 12.55 5.56 12.03
C SER A 43 11.12 5.67 11.48
N GLU A 44 10.27 6.44 12.16
CA GLU A 44 8.85 6.64 11.86
C GLU A 44 8.56 6.89 10.37
N SER A 45 9.37 7.72 9.72
CA SER A 45 9.18 8.08 8.31
C SER A 45 9.34 6.91 7.35
N PHE A 46 10.17 5.92 7.69
CA PHE A 46 10.42 4.76 6.84
C PHE A 46 9.29 3.73 6.86
N TYR A 47 8.44 3.72 7.89
CA TYR A 47 7.20 2.94 7.84
C TYR A 47 6.29 3.43 6.70
N LEU A 48 6.10 4.75 6.60
CA LEU A 48 5.30 5.32 5.53
C LEU A 48 5.95 5.11 4.16
N PHE A 49 7.28 5.22 4.08
CA PHE A 49 8.04 4.92 2.86
C PHE A 49 7.80 3.46 2.40
N ALA A 50 7.93 2.49 3.30
CA ALA A 50 7.70 1.08 2.99
C ALA A 50 6.24 0.78 2.60
N PHE A 51 5.26 1.48 3.19
CA PHE A 51 3.86 1.43 2.73
C PHE A 51 3.66 2.06 1.35
N GLY A 52 4.44 3.09 1.01
CA GLY A 52 4.48 3.65 -0.35
C GLY A 52 4.94 2.62 -1.39
N ASP A 53 5.98 1.84 -1.05
CA ASP A 53 6.44 0.74 -1.90
C ASP A 53 5.39 -0.37 -2.04
N ALA A 54 4.64 -0.69 -0.97
CA ALA A 54 3.52 -1.63 -1.04
C ALA A 54 2.39 -1.11 -1.93
N SER A 55 2.14 0.20 -1.94
CA SER A 55 1.19 0.85 -2.85
C SER A 55 1.68 0.80 -4.30
N ASP A 56 2.98 1.05 -4.55
CA ASP A 56 3.56 0.92 -5.89
C ASP A 56 3.46 -0.53 -6.42
N ALA A 57 3.68 -1.53 -5.55
CA ALA A 57 3.47 -2.93 -5.90
C ALA A 57 2.01 -3.22 -6.31
N LEU A 58 1.03 -2.64 -5.62
CA LEU A 58 -0.38 -2.72 -6.01
C LEU A 58 -0.63 -2.03 -7.37
N PHE A 59 -0.07 -0.83 -7.58
CA PHE A 59 -0.24 -0.09 -8.83
C PHE A 59 0.27 -0.90 -10.02
N ARG A 60 1.47 -1.44 -9.92
CA ARG A 60 2.06 -2.31 -10.96
C ARG A 60 1.24 -3.57 -11.17
N TYR A 61 0.75 -4.18 -10.08
CA TYR A 61 -0.10 -5.36 -10.14
C TYR A 61 -1.38 -5.14 -10.96
N VAL A 62 -2.01 -3.97 -10.82
CA VAL A 62 -3.24 -3.65 -11.56
C VAL A 62 -3.01 -2.99 -12.92
N GLY A 63 -1.74 -2.81 -13.35
CA GLY A 63 -1.39 -2.31 -14.66
C GLY A 63 -0.96 -0.84 -14.72
N ILE A 64 -0.80 -0.16 -13.57
CA ILE A 64 -0.23 1.19 -13.50
C ILE A 64 1.30 1.07 -13.41
N ASN A 65 1.89 0.71 -14.54
CA ASN A 65 3.32 0.55 -14.75
C ASN A 65 3.95 1.83 -15.35
N GLU A 66 5.20 1.74 -15.81
CA GLU A 66 5.91 2.84 -16.44
C GLU A 66 5.21 3.33 -17.71
N GLU A 67 4.68 2.42 -18.51
CA GLU A 67 3.96 2.75 -19.75
C GLU A 67 2.70 3.57 -19.42
N TYR A 68 1.90 3.12 -18.46
CA TYR A 68 0.72 3.86 -17.99
C TYR A 68 1.09 5.26 -17.48
N ARG A 69 2.15 5.36 -16.69
CA ARG A 69 2.63 6.65 -16.15
C ARG A 69 3.18 7.56 -17.24
N SER A 70 3.77 7.01 -18.30
CA SER A 70 4.23 7.81 -19.44
C SER A 70 3.10 8.52 -20.19
N LEU A 71 1.85 8.03 -20.06
CA LEU A 71 0.65 8.70 -20.56
C LEU A 71 0.21 9.89 -19.68
N GLY A 72 0.95 10.19 -18.62
CA GLY A 72 0.66 11.32 -17.72
C GLY A 72 -0.39 11.01 -16.67
N LYS A 73 -0.65 9.73 -16.36
CA LYS A 73 -1.67 9.33 -15.39
C LYS A 73 -1.08 8.52 -14.23
N SER A 74 -1.60 8.73 -13.03
CA SER A 74 -1.20 7.97 -11.83
C SER A 74 -2.21 8.14 -10.70
N PHE A 75 -2.00 7.43 -9.58
CA PHE A 75 -2.66 7.72 -8.32
C PHE A 75 -1.79 8.63 -7.44
N TYR A 76 -2.41 9.64 -6.82
CA TYR A 76 -1.81 10.44 -5.77
C TYR A 76 -2.47 10.12 -4.44
N THR A 77 -1.67 9.98 -3.40
CA THR A 77 -2.18 9.83 -2.03
C THR A 77 -2.67 11.20 -1.56
N VAL A 78 -3.95 11.28 -1.17
CA VAL A 78 -4.57 12.52 -0.69
C VAL A 78 -4.85 12.50 0.81
N GLU A 79 -4.87 11.32 1.42
CA GLU A 79 -5.04 11.16 2.86
C GLU A 79 -4.36 9.86 3.30
N THR A 80 -3.69 9.90 4.46
CA THR A 80 -3.04 8.74 5.05
C THR A 80 -3.24 8.76 6.57
N HIS A 81 -3.66 7.62 7.09
CA HIS A 81 -3.71 7.36 8.52
C HIS A 81 -2.85 6.15 8.83
N ILE A 82 -1.83 6.32 9.68
CA ILE A 82 -0.91 5.25 10.07
C ILE A 82 -1.02 4.95 11.56
N ASN A 83 -0.91 3.66 11.93
CA ASN A 83 -0.84 3.21 13.33
C ASN A 83 0.40 2.34 13.49
N TYR A 84 1.19 2.61 14.53
CA TYR A 84 2.40 1.88 14.90
C TYR A 84 2.10 1.01 16.12
N TYR A 85 2.53 -0.25 16.10
CA TYR A 85 2.28 -1.21 17.19
C TYR A 85 3.56 -1.73 17.81
N LEU A 86 4.58 -2.01 16.96
CA LEU A 86 5.86 -2.56 17.38
C LEU A 86 7.00 -1.87 16.67
N GLU A 87 8.12 -1.80 17.35
CA GLU A 87 9.40 -1.34 16.80
C GLU A 87 10.00 -2.41 15.89
N VAL A 88 10.84 -1.99 14.95
CA VAL A 88 11.52 -2.87 14.00
C VAL A 88 13.01 -2.58 14.03
N LEU A 89 13.81 -3.64 14.03
CA LEU A 89 15.27 -3.56 14.04
C LEU A 89 15.84 -3.67 12.63
N GLN A 90 17.10 -3.26 12.49
CA GLN A 90 17.87 -3.49 11.26
C GLN A 90 17.88 -4.98 10.90
N ASN A 91 17.86 -5.29 9.62
CA ASN A 91 17.87 -6.63 9.03
C ASN A 91 16.60 -7.47 9.30
N GLU A 92 15.59 -6.94 9.97
CA GLU A 92 14.31 -7.63 10.03
C GLU A 92 13.62 -7.67 8.67
N SER A 93 13.00 -8.80 8.36
CA SER A 93 12.24 -9.01 7.13
C SER A 93 10.79 -8.63 7.35
N LEU A 94 10.26 -7.78 6.47
CA LEU A 94 8.89 -7.27 6.52
C LEU A 94 8.07 -7.81 5.35
N SER A 95 6.83 -8.17 5.62
CA SER A 95 5.83 -8.52 4.61
C SER A 95 4.61 -7.62 4.71
N PHE A 96 3.95 -7.40 3.58
CA PHE A 96 2.83 -6.48 3.48
C PHE A 96 1.61 -7.17 2.89
N THR A 97 0.45 -6.88 3.46
CA THR A 97 -0.82 -7.25 2.86
C THR A 97 -1.63 -6.00 2.52
N THR A 98 -2.36 -6.06 1.40
CA THR A 98 -3.16 -4.95 0.88
C THR A 98 -4.61 -5.39 0.69
N GLN A 99 -5.55 -4.69 1.32
CA GLN A 99 -6.98 -4.86 1.12
C GLN A 99 -7.57 -3.60 0.46
N ILE A 100 -8.29 -3.75 -0.65
CA ILE A 100 -9.11 -2.67 -1.20
C ILE A 100 -10.39 -2.61 -0.35
N ILE A 101 -10.66 -1.45 0.25
CA ILE A 101 -11.79 -1.23 1.16
C ILE A 101 -12.80 -0.20 0.63
N GLY A 102 -12.52 0.40 -0.53
CA GLY A 102 -13.41 1.28 -1.27
C GLY A 102 -12.88 1.59 -2.67
N LEU A 103 -13.79 1.82 -3.61
CA LEU A 103 -13.44 2.13 -4.99
C LEU A 103 -14.59 2.89 -5.66
N ASP A 104 -14.26 3.93 -6.41
CA ASP A 104 -15.14 4.54 -7.41
C ASP A 104 -14.36 4.81 -8.72
N GLU A 105 -14.91 5.60 -9.62
CA GLU A 105 -14.33 5.87 -10.94
C GLU A 105 -13.02 6.68 -10.88
N LYS A 106 -12.70 7.31 -9.74
CA LYS A 106 -11.52 8.18 -9.56
C LYS A 106 -10.73 7.91 -8.31
N ARG A 107 -11.31 7.21 -7.31
CA ARG A 107 -10.70 7.04 -5.99
C ARG A 107 -10.53 5.57 -5.66
N LEU A 108 -9.42 5.29 -5.01
CA LEU A 108 -9.10 3.97 -4.50
C LEU A 108 -8.78 4.10 -3.00
N HIS A 109 -9.55 3.42 -2.16
CA HIS A 109 -9.38 3.38 -0.72
C HIS A 109 -8.79 2.04 -0.34
N ILE A 110 -7.59 2.05 0.22
CA ILE A 110 -6.83 0.84 0.55
C ILE A 110 -6.45 0.80 2.02
N PHE A 111 -6.20 -0.41 2.49
CA PHE A 111 -5.69 -0.68 3.82
C PHE A 111 -4.51 -1.65 3.73
N HIS A 112 -3.36 -1.23 4.22
CA HIS A 112 -2.17 -2.07 4.31
C HIS A 112 -1.92 -2.53 5.75
N LYS A 113 -1.37 -3.72 5.89
CA LYS A 113 -0.77 -4.21 7.13
C LYS A 113 0.68 -4.59 6.87
N MET A 114 1.56 -4.22 7.79
CA MET A 114 2.97 -4.57 7.80
C MET A 114 3.20 -5.60 8.90
N PHE A 115 3.85 -6.71 8.57
CA PHE A 115 4.16 -7.79 9.50
C PHE A 115 5.65 -8.05 9.53
N CYS A 116 6.17 -8.42 10.70
CA CYS A 116 7.47 -9.08 10.79
C CYS A 116 7.35 -10.48 10.20
N LEU A 117 8.12 -10.79 9.16
CA LEU A 117 8.02 -12.09 8.46
C LEU A 117 8.46 -13.26 9.34
N THR A 118 9.39 -13.02 10.28
CA THR A 118 9.94 -14.06 11.15
C THR A 118 8.99 -14.44 12.29
N SER A 119 8.40 -13.44 12.98
CA SER A 119 7.51 -13.67 14.12
C SER A 119 6.03 -13.76 13.74
N GLY A 120 5.65 -13.19 12.60
CA GLY A 120 4.25 -13.03 12.19
C GLY A 120 3.53 -11.87 12.88
N ASP A 121 4.23 -11.08 13.70
CA ASP A 121 3.63 -9.98 14.46
C ASP A 121 3.22 -8.83 13.54
N LEU A 122 2.06 -8.22 13.86
CA LEU A 122 1.60 -6.99 13.21
C LEU A 122 2.41 -5.81 13.73
N ILE A 123 3.17 -5.18 12.83
CA ILE A 123 4.08 -4.07 13.12
C ILE A 123 3.38 -2.71 13.01
N ALA A 124 2.71 -2.50 11.90
CA ALA A 124 2.02 -1.23 11.60
C ALA A 124 0.87 -1.46 10.63
N THR A 125 -0.06 -0.49 10.59
CA THR A 125 -1.11 -0.44 9.58
C THR A 125 -1.20 0.94 8.98
N THR A 126 -1.63 1.02 7.71
CA THR A 126 -1.99 2.30 7.10
C THR A 126 -3.28 2.19 6.30
N GLU A 127 -4.11 3.21 6.43
CA GLU A 127 -5.29 3.45 5.64
C GLU A 127 -4.99 4.63 4.71
N GLN A 128 -5.22 4.46 3.41
CA GLN A 128 -4.90 5.48 2.41
C GLN A 128 -6.06 5.72 1.46
N MET A 129 -6.35 7.00 1.22
CA MET A 129 -7.20 7.45 0.14
C MET A 129 -6.33 7.91 -1.02
N LEU A 130 -6.53 7.31 -2.17
CA LEU A 130 -5.80 7.56 -3.40
C LEU A 130 -6.74 8.17 -4.44
N LEU A 131 -6.26 9.21 -5.14
CA LEU A 131 -6.99 9.92 -6.18
C LEU A 131 -6.29 9.73 -7.52
N HIS A 132 -7.02 9.24 -8.52
CA HIS A 132 -6.49 9.11 -9.87
C HIS A 132 -6.44 10.47 -10.57
N VAL A 133 -5.29 10.79 -11.14
CA VAL A 133 -4.98 12.12 -11.66
C VAL A 133 -4.39 12.06 -13.07
N ASP A 134 -4.71 13.07 -13.86
CA ASP A 134 -3.95 13.49 -15.02
C ASP A 134 -2.87 14.47 -14.55
N MET A 135 -1.61 14.04 -14.60
CA MET A 135 -0.46 14.81 -14.12
C MET A 135 -0.15 16.01 -15.02
N GLN A 136 -0.53 15.96 -16.32
CA GLN A 136 -0.31 17.06 -17.26
C GLN A 136 -1.28 18.21 -16.99
N GLN A 137 -2.55 17.86 -16.65
CA GLN A 137 -3.57 18.85 -16.35
C GLN A 137 -3.65 19.18 -14.84
N SER A 138 -2.92 18.45 -13.99
CA SER A 138 -2.97 18.56 -12.53
C SER A 138 -4.41 18.44 -11.99
N LYS A 139 -5.20 17.51 -12.54
CA LYS A 139 -6.61 17.32 -12.21
C LYS A 139 -6.96 15.85 -11.98
N ALA A 140 -7.96 15.62 -11.11
CA ALA A 140 -8.55 14.31 -10.98
C ALA A 140 -9.23 13.87 -12.28
N CYS A 141 -8.96 12.65 -12.71
CA CYS A 141 -9.58 12.05 -13.89
C CYS A 141 -10.07 10.62 -13.58
N GLU A 142 -10.88 10.08 -14.47
CA GLU A 142 -11.34 8.71 -14.35
C GLU A 142 -10.21 7.71 -14.56
N ILE A 143 -10.24 6.61 -13.80
CA ILE A 143 -9.34 5.48 -13.95
C ILE A 143 -9.62 4.82 -15.30
N ASP A 144 -8.57 4.52 -16.06
CA ASP A 144 -8.73 3.87 -17.36
C ASP A 144 -9.45 2.52 -17.21
N SER A 145 -10.32 2.21 -18.15
CA SER A 145 -11.25 1.08 -18.08
C SER A 145 -10.56 -0.27 -17.81
N SER A 146 -9.37 -0.50 -18.38
CA SER A 146 -8.60 -1.72 -18.17
C SER A 146 -8.16 -1.89 -16.71
N VAL A 147 -7.64 -0.84 -16.10
CA VAL A 147 -7.23 -0.81 -14.69
C VAL A 147 -8.45 -0.91 -13.77
N LEU A 148 -9.50 -0.12 -14.07
CA LEU A 148 -10.72 -0.09 -13.27
C LEU A 148 -11.41 -1.46 -13.22
N GLN A 149 -11.42 -2.23 -14.32
CA GLN A 149 -11.97 -3.58 -14.35
C GLN A 149 -11.22 -4.52 -13.40
N ILE A 150 -9.90 -4.46 -13.37
CA ILE A 150 -9.08 -5.26 -12.44
C ILE A 150 -9.37 -4.84 -11.00
N LEU A 151 -9.37 -3.55 -10.71
CA LEU A 151 -9.67 -3.02 -9.38
C LEU A 151 -11.07 -3.41 -8.91
N LYS A 152 -12.10 -3.30 -9.77
CA LYS A 152 -13.48 -3.73 -9.47
C LYS A 152 -13.54 -5.23 -9.16
N LYS A 153 -12.80 -6.06 -9.89
CA LYS A 153 -12.73 -7.50 -9.62
C LYS A 153 -12.11 -7.78 -8.24
N ILE A 154 -10.97 -7.19 -7.92
CA ILE A 154 -10.33 -7.36 -6.61
C ILE A 154 -11.27 -6.86 -5.50
N TRP A 155 -11.82 -5.66 -5.64
CA TRP A 155 -12.73 -5.08 -4.66
C TRP A 155 -13.96 -5.93 -4.41
N HIS A 156 -14.56 -6.52 -5.46
CA HIS A 156 -15.70 -7.43 -5.32
C HIS A 156 -15.41 -8.59 -4.34
N PHE A 157 -14.24 -9.20 -4.41
CA PHE A 157 -13.82 -10.24 -3.46
C PHE A 157 -13.50 -9.66 -2.09
N HIS A 158 -12.80 -8.53 -2.04
CA HIS A 158 -12.37 -7.91 -0.79
C HIS A 158 -13.51 -7.36 0.06
N GLN A 159 -14.70 -7.10 -0.52
CA GLN A 159 -15.89 -6.71 0.24
C GLN A 159 -16.39 -7.81 1.21
N SER A 160 -16.10 -9.09 0.91
CA SER A 160 -16.45 -10.22 1.78
C SER A 160 -15.45 -10.46 2.90
N LEU A 161 -14.27 -9.84 2.83
CA LEU A 161 -13.27 -9.95 3.88
C LEU A 161 -13.66 -9.13 5.12
N PRO A 162 -13.23 -9.56 6.32
CA PRO A 162 -13.40 -8.74 7.52
C PRO A 162 -12.86 -7.33 7.33
N ALA A 163 -13.65 -6.33 7.71
CA ALA A 163 -13.17 -4.95 7.69
C ALA A 163 -11.99 -4.78 8.66
N PRO A 164 -10.92 -4.06 8.27
CA PRO A 164 -9.83 -3.74 9.19
C PRO A 164 -10.37 -2.99 10.42
N LYS A 165 -9.88 -3.35 11.60
CA LYS A 165 -10.35 -2.78 12.89
C LYS A 165 -10.10 -1.26 12.97
N GLU A 166 -9.03 -0.82 12.35
CA GLU A 166 -8.57 0.57 12.38
C GLU A 166 -9.19 1.43 11.25
N LYS A 167 -10.01 0.84 10.37
CA LYS A 167 -10.66 1.56 9.28
C LYS A 167 -11.49 2.73 9.81
N GLY A 168 -11.19 3.94 9.33
CA GLY A 168 -11.87 5.18 9.71
C GLY A 168 -11.63 5.59 11.17
N ARG A 169 -10.56 5.11 11.78
CA ARG A 169 -10.24 5.43 13.18
C ARG A 169 -9.96 6.92 13.34
N VAL A 170 -10.62 7.52 14.32
CA VAL A 170 -10.36 8.90 14.74
C VAL A 170 -9.38 8.90 15.92
N MET A 171 -8.35 9.76 15.85
CA MET A 171 -7.39 9.94 16.95
C MET A 171 -8.08 10.57 18.16
N HIS A 172 -7.93 9.95 19.34
CA HIS A 172 -8.40 10.50 20.61
C HIS A 172 -7.55 9.98 21.77
N ILE A 173 -7.50 10.74 22.84
CA ILE A 173 -6.90 10.28 24.09
C ILE A 173 -7.83 9.25 24.73
N PRO A 174 -7.36 8.00 25.00
CA PRO A 174 -8.20 6.99 25.64
C PRO A 174 -8.71 7.46 27.00
N ILE A 175 -10.02 7.39 27.20
CA ILE A 175 -10.61 7.63 28.54
C ILE A 175 -10.30 6.37 29.37
N LYS A 176 -9.49 6.55 30.42
CA LYS A 176 -9.27 5.45 31.40
C LYS A 176 -10.62 5.13 32.04
N LYS A 177 -11.07 3.88 31.82
CA LYS A 177 -12.19 3.31 32.56
C LYS A 177 -11.79 3.01 34.00
#